data_b5dd23dc78c841380f534b7598b88164
#
_entry.id   b5dd23dc78c841380f534b7598b88164
#
_cell.length_a   1.000
_cell.length_b   1.000
_cell.length_c   1.000
_cell.angle_alpha   90.00
_cell.angle_beta   90.00
_cell.angle_gamma   90.00
#
_symmetry.space_group_name_H-M   'P 1'
#
loop_
_entity.id
_entity.type
_entity.pdbx_description
1 polymer ?
#
loop_
_entity_poly.entity_id
_entity_poly.type
_entity_poly.pdbx_seq_one_letter_code
_entity_poly.pdbx_strand_id
1 'polypeptide(L)'
;MGRTSDARERIVRAAARLFLTRSYHTVGVDELCDAAGVRKGSFYHYFPSKADVAKAVIDLHAEAFWMRLEDDHQATPSERLHAAADAIGAIQMDFESRFGRALGCPFGNLAAELATTDDDLRRHVAAVLAELERRLAVVCREACEQRLLRPGVDPDRLARALVAQYQGMILLAKVSAASASDLPPALHQLITAHLNDPVHA
;
A
#
# COMPACT_ATOMS: atom_id res chain seq x y z
N MET A 1 30.37 10.53 -8.28
CA MET A 1 29.33 9.51 -8.46
C MET A 1 27.89 10.02 -8.23
N GLY A 2 27.60 11.35 -8.13
CA GLY A 2 26.30 11.87 -7.69
C GLY A 2 25.23 12.16 -8.78
N ARG A 3 25.57 12.24 -10.07
CA ARG A 3 24.62 12.70 -11.10
C ARG A 3 23.76 11.60 -11.78
N THR A 4 24.20 10.36 -11.76
CA THR A 4 23.51 9.22 -12.39
C THR A 4 22.38 8.67 -11.49
N SER A 5 22.60 8.58 -10.19
CA SER A 5 21.59 8.16 -9.20
C SER A 5 20.38 9.12 -9.15
N ASP A 6 20.64 10.44 -9.28
CA ASP A 6 19.62 11.48 -9.21
C ASP A 6 18.58 11.41 -10.37
N ALA A 7 19.00 11.12 -11.61
CA ALA A 7 18.07 11.06 -12.74
C ALA A 7 17.09 9.87 -12.65
N ARG A 8 17.57 8.69 -12.25
CA ARG A 8 16.73 7.50 -12.01
C ARG A 8 15.68 7.79 -10.94
N GLU A 9 16.12 8.34 -9.82
CA GLU A 9 15.24 8.67 -8.69
C GLU A 9 14.19 9.72 -9.07
N ARG A 10 14.57 10.78 -9.82
CA ARG A 10 13.62 11.77 -10.31
C ARG A 10 12.56 11.17 -11.23
N ILE A 11 12.93 10.24 -12.13
CA ILE A 11 11.98 9.52 -12.98
C ILE A 11 10.98 8.73 -12.14
N VAL A 12 11.45 7.95 -11.16
CA VAL A 12 10.59 7.13 -10.30
C VAL A 12 9.65 8.01 -9.46
N ARG A 13 10.15 9.10 -8.87
CA ARG A 13 9.32 10.04 -8.07
C ARG A 13 8.27 10.76 -8.94
N ALA A 14 8.64 11.19 -10.15
CA ALA A 14 7.70 11.79 -11.10
C ALA A 14 6.61 10.78 -11.50
N ALA A 15 6.99 9.55 -11.82
CA ALA A 15 6.09 8.47 -12.16
C ALA A 15 5.16 8.09 -10.99
N ALA A 16 5.69 7.98 -9.76
CA ALA A 16 4.89 7.70 -8.57
C ALA A 16 3.77 8.73 -8.40
N ARG A 17 4.07 10.01 -8.54
CA ARG A 17 3.08 11.08 -8.48
C ARG A 17 2.06 10.99 -9.62
N LEU A 18 2.52 10.82 -10.86
CA LEU A 18 1.64 10.80 -12.03
C LEU A 18 0.74 9.56 -12.08
N PHE A 19 1.25 8.37 -11.78
CA PHE A 19 0.46 7.14 -11.74
C PHE A 19 -0.56 7.13 -10.58
N LEU A 20 -0.24 7.80 -9.47
CA LEU A 20 -1.17 7.93 -8.35
C LEU A 20 -2.31 8.92 -8.65
N THR A 21 -2.00 10.06 -9.30
CA THR A 21 -2.96 11.15 -9.56
C THR A 21 -3.74 11.00 -10.87
N ARG A 22 -3.25 10.15 -11.78
CA ARG A 22 -3.81 9.87 -13.09
C ARG A 22 -3.79 8.36 -13.37
N SER A 23 -4.35 7.94 -14.49
CA SER A 23 -4.25 6.55 -14.93
C SER A 23 -2.86 6.23 -15.48
N TYR A 24 -2.32 5.05 -15.17
CA TYR A 24 -1.08 4.56 -15.78
C TYR A 24 -1.15 4.62 -17.30
N HIS A 25 -2.27 4.21 -17.91
CA HIS A 25 -2.41 4.19 -19.37
C HIS A 25 -2.34 5.58 -20.01
N THR A 26 -2.83 6.61 -19.35
CA THR A 26 -2.85 7.97 -19.89
C THR A 26 -1.51 8.70 -19.79
N VAL A 27 -0.62 8.27 -18.92
CA VAL A 27 0.70 8.88 -18.71
C VAL A 27 1.69 8.34 -19.74
N GLY A 28 2.18 9.20 -20.62
CA GLY A 28 3.19 8.86 -21.63
C GLY A 28 4.63 9.00 -21.12
N VAL A 29 5.59 8.35 -21.85
CA VAL A 29 7.03 8.47 -21.52
C VAL A 29 7.51 9.91 -21.66
N ASP A 30 7.02 10.66 -22.63
CA ASP A 30 7.43 12.06 -22.83
C ASP A 30 7.00 12.91 -21.63
N GLU A 31 5.79 12.71 -21.11
CA GLU A 31 5.30 13.40 -19.91
C GLU A 31 6.11 13.01 -18.65
N LEU A 32 6.53 11.75 -18.54
CA LEU A 32 7.42 11.31 -17.45
C LEU A 32 8.78 12.02 -17.54
N CYS A 33 9.32 12.15 -18.75
CA CYS A 33 10.58 12.86 -18.99
C CYS A 33 10.48 14.33 -18.60
N ASP A 34 9.43 15.00 -19.03
CA ASP A 34 9.18 16.42 -18.73
C ASP A 34 9.02 16.63 -17.21
N ALA A 35 8.19 15.81 -16.56
CA ALA A 35 7.96 15.88 -15.12
C ALA A 35 9.21 15.58 -14.28
N ALA A 36 10.11 14.72 -14.78
CA ALA A 36 11.38 14.38 -14.14
C ALA A 36 12.53 15.35 -14.50
N GLY A 37 12.34 16.23 -15.47
CA GLY A 37 13.40 17.11 -16.00
C GLY A 37 14.55 16.30 -16.61
N VAL A 38 14.25 15.26 -17.39
CA VAL A 38 15.23 14.41 -18.06
C VAL A 38 14.95 14.33 -19.57
N ARG A 39 15.99 14.03 -20.36
CA ARG A 39 15.82 13.74 -21.77
C ARG A 39 15.37 12.29 -21.99
N LYS A 40 14.65 12.01 -23.05
CA LYS A 40 14.18 10.67 -23.46
C LYS A 40 15.30 9.63 -23.52
N GLY A 41 16.50 10.01 -23.99
CA GLY A 41 17.67 9.13 -23.97
C GLY A 41 18.11 8.73 -22.56
N SER A 42 18.03 9.67 -21.59
CA SER A 42 18.30 9.34 -20.18
C SER A 42 17.23 8.43 -19.59
N PHE A 43 15.98 8.61 -19.96
CA PHE A 43 14.90 7.71 -19.53
C PHE A 43 15.20 6.27 -19.95
N TYR A 44 15.42 6.03 -21.25
CA TYR A 44 15.66 4.69 -21.77
C TYR A 44 17.01 4.09 -21.36
N HIS A 45 17.95 4.91 -20.90
CA HIS A 45 19.16 4.41 -20.25
C HIS A 45 18.88 3.70 -18.93
N TYR A 46 17.90 4.18 -18.14
CA TYR A 46 17.55 3.61 -16.83
C TYR A 46 16.40 2.62 -16.89
N PHE A 47 15.44 2.83 -17.77
CA PHE A 47 14.21 2.06 -17.86
C PHE A 47 13.92 1.70 -19.31
N PRO A 48 14.06 0.41 -19.68
CA PRO A 48 13.76 -0.06 -21.03
C PRO A 48 12.32 0.22 -21.47
N SER A 49 11.38 0.26 -20.51
CA SER A 49 9.96 0.47 -20.77
C SER A 49 9.28 1.28 -19.65
N LYS A 50 8.06 1.76 -19.92
CA LYS A 50 7.19 2.36 -18.88
C LYS A 50 6.79 1.33 -17.81
N ALA A 51 6.70 0.05 -18.18
CA ALA A 51 6.41 -1.03 -17.22
C ALA A 51 7.54 -1.19 -16.19
N ASP A 52 8.82 -1.03 -16.61
CA ASP A 52 9.94 -1.08 -15.66
C ASP A 52 9.93 0.09 -14.68
N VAL A 53 9.49 1.27 -15.12
CA VAL A 53 9.25 2.40 -14.22
C VAL A 53 8.11 2.10 -13.25
N ALA A 54 7.03 1.45 -13.70
CA ALA A 54 5.92 1.08 -12.82
C ALA A 54 6.36 0.08 -11.74
N LYS A 55 7.20 -0.90 -12.08
CA LYS A 55 7.81 -1.82 -11.08
C LYS A 55 8.61 -1.03 -10.04
N ALA A 56 9.48 -0.11 -10.47
CA ALA A 56 10.25 0.72 -9.56
C ALA A 56 9.37 1.65 -8.69
N VAL A 57 8.21 2.08 -9.18
CA VAL A 57 7.21 2.84 -8.39
C VAL A 57 6.55 1.94 -7.35
N ILE A 58 6.23 0.69 -7.69
CA ILE A 58 5.71 -0.30 -6.75
C ILE A 58 6.72 -0.53 -5.62
N ASP A 59 8.01 -0.74 -5.97
CA ASP A 59 9.09 -0.93 -4.99
C ASP A 59 9.22 0.29 -4.07
N LEU A 60 9.23 1.51 -4.63
CA LEU A 60 9.31 2.74 -3.85
C LEU A 60 8.16 2.86 -2.82
N HIS A 61 6.93 2.57 -3.26
CA HIS A 61 5.78 2.60 -2.37
C HIS A 61 5.82 1.48 -1.34
N ALA A 62 6.29 0.29 -1.73
CA ALA A 62 6.43 -0.85 -0.83
C ALA A 62 7.47 -0.58 0.26
N GLU A 63 8.65 -0.06 -0.09
CA GLU A 63 9.68 0.33 0.89
C GLU A 63 9.15 1.36 1.90
N ALA A 64 8.51 2.43 1.41
CA ALA A 64 7.92 3.46 2.27
C ALA A 64 6.80 2.91 3.16
N PHE A 65 6.03 1.93 2.66
CA PHE A 65 4.97 1.26 3.39
C PHE A 65 5.54 0.36 4.49
N TRP A 66 6.56 -0.46 4.18
CA TRP A 66 7.19 -1.34 5.16
C TRP A 66 7.87 -0.57 6.30
N MET A 67 8.52 0.56 6.00
CA MET A 67 9.09 1.44 7.03
C MET A 67 8.05 1.99 8.02
N ARG A 68 6.79 2.18 7.57
CA ARG A 68 5.70 2.66 8.44
C ARG A 68 4.99 1.53 9.19
N LEU A 69 5.13 0.31 8.70
CA LEU A 69 4.65 -0.92 9.35
C LEU A 69 5.76 -1.56 10.22
N GLU A 70 6.71 -0.78 10.71
CA GLU A 70 7.72 -1.30 11.65
C GLU A 70 7.03 -2.01 12.82
N ASP A 71 7.46 -3.25 13.04
CA ASP A 71 6.85 -4.15 14.00
C ASP A 71 7.48 -3.92 15.37
N ASP A 72 6.73 -3.36 16.32
CA ASP A 72 7.14 -3.29 17.72
C ASP A 72 6.89 -4.65 18.39
N HIS A 73 7.93 -5.48 18.43
CA HIS A 73 7.87 -6.79 19.07
C HIS A 73 7.64 -6.74 20.58
N GLN A 74 7.69 -5.56 21.23
CA GLN A 74 7.35 -5.39 22.64
C GLN A 74 5.85 -5.15 22.84
N ALA A 75 5.14 -4.72 21.81
CA ALA A 75 3.70 -4.51 21.83
C ALA A 75 2.94 -5.85 21.73
N THR A 76 1.76 -5.90 22.33
CA THR A 76 0.87 -7.06 22.20
C THR A 76 0.40 -7.25 20.77
N PRO A 77 0.02 -8.48 20.35
CA PRO A 77 -0.53 -8.70 19.02
C PRO A 77 -1.73 -7.80 18.67
N SER A 78 -2.58 -7.50 19.66
CA SER A 78 -3.71 -6.57 19.50
C SER A 78 -3.22 -5.15 19.17
N GLU A 79 -2.28 -4.62 19.94
CA GLU A 79 -1.69 -3.29 19.69
C GLU A 79 -1.00 -3.23 18.34
N ARG A 80 -0.30 -4.27 17.91
CA ARG A 80 0.36 -4.35 16.60
C ARG A 80 -0.64 -4.33 15.44
N LEU A 81 -1.79 -5.03 15.56
CA LEU A 81 -2.87 -4.97 14.56
C LEU A 81 -3.44 -3.55 14.45
N HIS A 82 -3.69 -2.90 15.59
CA HIS A 82 -4.19 -1.52 15.61
C HIS A 82 -3.16 -0.53 15.06
N ALA A 83 -1.87 -0.68 15.41
CA ALA A 83 -0.79 0.14 14.86
C ALA A 83 -0.66 0.01 13.34
N ALA A 84 -0.87 -1.20 12.78
CA ALA A 84 -0.93 -1.40 11.34
C ALA A 84 -2.09 -0.63 10.69
N ALA A 85 -3.26 -0.60 11.33
CA ALA A 85 -4.40 0.19 10.85
C ALA A 85 -4.10 1.71 10.88
N ASP A 86 -3.46 2.18 11.94
CA ASP A 86 -3.04 3.59 12.08
C ASP A 86 -1.99 3.97 11.02
N ALA A 87 -0.99 3.12 10.78
CA ALA A 87 0.03 3.35 9.75
C ALA A 87 -0.59 3.45 8.36
N ILE A 88 -1.56 2.59 8.04
CA ILE A 88 -2.31 2.61 6.79
C ILE A 88 -3.10 3.92 6.66
N GLY A 89 -3.82 4.31 7.71
CA GLY A 89 -4.56 5.57 7.75
C GLY A 89 -3.66 6.79 7.58
N ALA A 90 -2.52 6.82 8.26
CA ALA A 90 -1.54 7.89 8.15
C ALA A 90 -1.00 8.07 6.73
N ILE A 91 -0.77 6.97 5.99
CA ILE A 91 -0.37 7.03 4.58
C ILE A 91 -1.46 7.69 3.73
N GLN A 92 -2.72 7.32 3.94
CA GLN A 92 -3.83 7.88 3.17
C GLN A 92 -4.09 9.35 3.50
N MET A 93 -3.98 9.74 4.77
CA MET A 93 -4.05 11.14 5.20
C MET A 93 -2.90 12.00 4.64
N ASP A 94 -1.70 11.44 4.54
CA ASP A 94 -0.56 12.09 3.90
C ASP A 94 -0.82 12.34 2.39
N PHE A 95 -1.40 11.36 1.68
CA PHE A 95 -1.83 11.56 0.30
C PHE A 95 -2.94 12.61 0.18
N GLU A 96 -3.96 12.56 1.04
CA GLU A 96 -5.04 13.55 1.06
C GLU A 96 -4.49 14.96 1.31
N SER A 97 -3.59 15.13 2.28
CA SER A 97 -2.95 16.41 2.59
C SER A 97 -2.14 16.96 1.41
N ARG A 98 -1.40 16.10 0.69
CA ARG A 98 -0.55 16.53 -0.44
C ARG A 98 -1.33 16.81 -1.72
N PHE A 99 -2.42 16.11 -1.95
CA PHE A 99 -3.14 16.10 -3.23
C PHE A 99 -4.57 16.63 -3.13
N GLY A 100 -5.04 16.99 -1.92
CA GLY A 100 -6.36 17.58 -1.68
C GLY A 100 -7.52 16.58 -1.75
N ARG A 101 -7.24 15.27 -1.89
CA ARG A 101 -8.26 14.21 -1.97
C ARG A 101 -7.66 12.83 -1.71
N ALA A 102 -8.51 11.87 -1.36
CA ALA A 102 -8.15 10.45 -1.33
C ALA A 102 -7.83 9.94 -2.75
N LEU A 103 -6.62 9.39 -2.94
CA LEU A 103 -6.14 8.93 -4.24
C LEU A 103 -6.19 7.40 -4.40
N GLY A 104 -6.55 6.69 -3.34
CA GLY A 104 -6.55 5.23 -3.34
C GLY A 104 -5.20 4.62 -2.98
N CYS A 105 -5.17 3.31 -2.99
CA CYS A 105 -3.93 2.55 -2.77
C CYS A 105 -3.10 2.51 -4.06
N PRO A 106 -1.81 2.89 -4.06
CA PRO A 106 -0.94 2.80 -5.24
C PRO A 106 -0.93 1.39 -5.86
N PHE A 107 -0.89 0.35 -5.04
CA PHE A 107 -0.91 -1.04 -5.48
C PHE A 107 -2.26 -1.42 -6.07
N GLY A 108 -3.36 -1.07 -5.40
CA GLY A 108 -4.72 -1.32 -5.87
C GLY A 108 -5.04 -0.61 -7.17
N ASN A 109 -4.61 0.64 -7.32
CA ASN A 109 -4.80 1.41 -8.56
C ASN A 109 -4.08 0.74 -9.74
N LEU A 110 -2.79 0.39 -9.59
CA LEU A 110 -2.02 -0.29 -10.65
C LEU A 110 -2.56 -1.70 -10.92
N ALA A 111 -2.97 -2.44 -9.89
CA ALA A 111 -3.57 -3.76 -10.07
C ALA A 111 -4.86 -3.69 -10.90
N ALA A 112 -5.75 -2.72 -10.61
CA ALA A 112 -7.00 -2.54 -11.33
C ALA A 112 -6.80 -2.24 -12.83
N GLU A 113 -5.72 -1.52 -13.17
CA GLU A 113 -5.41 -1.18 -14.56
C GLU A 113 -4.64 -2.27 -15.31
N LEU A 114 -3.75 -3.00 -14.65
CA LEU A 114 -2.71 -3.80 -15.29
C LEU A 114 -2.82 -5.30 -15.08
N ALA A 115 -3.61 -5.77 -14.09
CA ALA A 115 -3.65 -7.18 -13.73
C ALA A 115 -4.16 -8.11 -14.87
N THR A 116 -4.88 -7.57 -15.85
CA THR A 116 -5.40 -8.30 -17.01
C THR A 116 -4.58 -8.11 -18.28
N THR A 117 -3.63 -7.17 -18.29
CA THR A 117 -2.90 -6.75 -19.51
C THR A 117 -1.39 -6.94 -19.41
N ASP A 118 -0.84 -7.03 -18.20
CA ASP A 118 0.60 -7.18 -17.94
C ASP A 118 0.83 -8.17 -16.80
N ASP A 119 1.22 -9.39 -17.16
CA ASP A 119 1.46 -10.48 -16.20
C ASP A 119 2.65 -10.22 -15.27
N ASP A 120 3.65 -9.48 -15.72
CA ASP A 120 4.81 -9.16 -14.89
C ASP A 120 4.46 -8.14 -13.81
N LEU A 121 3.76 -7.08 -14.18
CA LEU A 121 3.26 -6.09 -13.23
C LEU A 121 2.22 -6.70 -12.27
N ARG A 122 1.34 -7.58 -12.78
CA ARG A 122 0.40 -8.32 -11.93
C ARG A 122 1.12 -9.12 -10.85
N ARG A 123 2.16 -9.89 -11.23
CA ARG A 123 2.95 -10.68 -10.26
C ARG A 123 3.68 -9.78 -9.26
N HIS A 124 4.19 -8.64 -9.72
CA HIS A 124 4.91 -7.70 -8.86
C HIS A 124 3.99 -7.09 -7.79
N VAL A 125 2.80 -6.62 -8.18
CA VAL A 125 1.80 -6.12 -7.22
C VAL A 125 1.31 -7.24 -6.28
N ALA A 126 1.05 -8.44 -6.83
CA ALA A 126 0.61 -9.59 -6.05
C ALA A 126 1.62 -9.97 -4.96
N ALA A 127 2.93 -9.87 -5.24
CA ALA A 127 3.97 -10.13 -4.25
C ALA A 127 3.92 -9.15 -3.07
N VAL A 128 3.68 -7.86 -3.32
CA VAL A 128 3.55 -6.85 -2.26
C VAL A 128 2.32 -7.11 -1.39
N LEU A 129 1.17 -7.41 -2.00
CA LEU A 129 -0.06 -7.69 -1.25
C LEU A 129 0.05 -9.00 -0.46
N ALA A 130 0.70 -10.04 -1.03
CA ALA A 130 0.96 -11.29 -0.33
C ALA A 130 1.93 -11.11 0.86
N GLU A 131 2.92 -10.23 0.73
CA GLU A 131 3.81 -9.91 1.85
C GLU A 131 3.08 -9.19 2.99
N LEU A 132 2.16 -8.27 2.67
CA LEU A 132 1.30 -7.65 3.69
C LEU A 132 0.42 -8.70 4.40
N GLU A 133 -0.24 -9.57 3.63
CA GLU A 133 -1.04 -10.66 4.18
C GLU A 133 -0.19 -11.56 5.10
N ARG A 134 1.02 -11.92 4.68
CA ARG A 134 1.94 -12.75 5.47
C ARG A 134 2.35 -12.08 6.78
N ARG A 135 2.66 -10.78 6.78
CA ARG A 135 3.01 -10.02 8.00
C ARG A 135 1.84 -9.98 8.98
N LEU A 136 0.64 -9.65 8.49
CA LEU A 136 -0.55 -9.66 9.33
C LEU A 136 -0.89 -11.07 9.85
N ALA A 137 -0.69 -12.12 9.03
CA ALA A 137 -0.92 -13.50 9.45
C ALA A 137 -0.01 -13.93 10.61
N VAL A 138 1.24 -13.45 10.66
CA VAL A 138 2.14 -13.69 11.81
C VAL A 138 1.50 -13.12 13.08
N VAL A 139 1.09 -11.85 13.05
CA VAL A 139 0.48 -11.18 14.21
C VAL A 139 -0.86 -11.84 14.62
N CYS A 140 -1.68 -12.22 13.63
CA CYS A 140 -2.95 -12.92 13.90
C CYS A 140 -2.73 -14.30 14.53
N ARG A 141 -1.70 -15.06 14.13
CA ARG A 141 -1.37 -16.35 14.76
C ARG A 141 -0.89 -16.17 16.20
N GLU A 142 -0.03 -15.19 16.47
CA GLU A 142 0.39 -14.85 17.82
C GLU A 142 -0.82 -14.44 18.69
N ALA A 143 -1.75 -13.65 18.15
CA ALA A 143 -3.00 -13.32 18.83
C ALA A 143 -3.85 -14.58 19.12
N CYS A 144 -3.89 -15.55 18.19
CA CYS A 144 -4.58 -16.82 18.38
C CYS A 144 -3.93 -17.66 19.49
N GLU A 145 -2.61 -17.80 19.49
CA GLU A 145 -1.83 -18.53 20.51
C GLU A 145 -2.03 -17.94 21.90
N GLN A 146 -2.12 -16.62 21.99
CA GLN A 146 -2.39 -15.89 23.25
C GLN A 146 -3.89 -15.84 23.60
N ARG A 147 -4.77 -16.52 22.85
CA ARG A 147 -6.22 -16.55 23.06
C ARG A 147 -6.89 -15.16 23.00
N LEU A 148 -6.30 -14.23 22.27
CA LEU A 148 -6.85 -12.89 22.06
C LEU A 148 -7.90 -12.85 20.94
N LEU A 149 -7.94 -13.87 20.06
CA LEU A 149 -8.99 -13.99 19.04
C LEU A 149 -10.22 -14.68 19.58
N ARG A 150 -11.39 -14.30 19.08
CA ARG A 150 -12.66 -14.97 19.38
C ARG A 150 -12.63 -16.44 18.94
N PRO A 151 -13.32 -17.34 19.68
CA PRO A 151 -13.40 -18.74 19.30
C PRO A 151 -13.89 -18.93 17.85
N GLY A 152 -13.18 -19.79 17.11
CA GLY A 152 -13.51 -20.10 15.71
C GLY A 152 -12.96 -19.13 14.67
N VAL A 153 -12.28 -18.06 15.06
CA VAL A 153 -11.56 -17.18 14.12
C VAL A 153 -10.28 -17.88 13.66
N ASP A 154 -10.17 -18.09 12.36
CA ASP A 154 -8.96 -18.59 11.70
C ASP A 154 -8.01 -17.42 11.46
N PRO A 155 -6.77 -17.43 11.99
CA PRO A 155 -5.85 -16.29 11.93
C PRO A 155 -5.38 -15.96 10.50
N ASP A 156 -5.20 -16.96 9.63
CA ASP A 156 -4.77 -16.72 8.24
C ASP A 156 -5.92 -16.13 7.40
N ARG A 157 -7.13 -16.62 7.61
CA ARG A 157 -8.32 -16.03 6.98
C ARG A 157 -8.59 -14.61 7.47
N LEU A 158 -8.36 -14.35 8.75
CA LEU A 158 -8.48 -13.00 9.30
C LEU A 158 -7.48 -12.06 8.64
N ALA A 159 -6.21 -12.42 8.55
CA ALA A 159 -5.19 -11.60 7.89
C ALA A 159 -5.58 -11.24 6.45
N ARG A 160 -6.04 -12.23 5.68
CA ARG A 160 -6.52 -12.01 4.30
C ARG A 160 -7.74 -11.10 4.26
N ALA A 161 -8.69 -11.27 5.18
CA ALA A 161 -9.88 -10.43 5.28
C ALA A 161 -9.51 -8.98 5.61
N LEU A 162 -8.54 -8.75 6.50
CA LEU A 162 -8.02 -7.42 6.84
C LEU A 162 -7.43 -6.72 5.61
N VAL A 163 -6.61 -7.43 4.80
CA VAL A 163 -6.06 -6.87 3.55
C VAL A 163 -7.16 -6.52 2.57
N ALA A 164 -8.14 -7.41 2.38
CA ALA A 164 -9.26 -7.18 1.46
C ALA A 164 -10.13 -6.00 1.91
N GLN A 165 -10.44 -5.92 3.20
CA GLN A 165 -11.22 -4.82 3.78
C GLN A 165 -10.51 -3.48 3.66
N TYR A 166 -9.22 -3.46 3.98
CA TYR A 166 -8.38 -2.29 3.81
C TYR A 166 -8.40 -1.76 2.38
N GLN A 167 -8.21 -2.63 1.39
CA GLN A 167 -8.27 -2.24 -0.03
C GLN A 167 -9.66 -1.73 -0.42
N GLY A 168 -10.73 -2.40 0.04
CA GLY A 168 -12.09 -1.99 -0.21
C GLY A 168 -12.43 -0.62 0.40
N MET A 169 -12.03 -0.38 1.64
CA MET A 169 -12.30 0.90 2.32
C MET A 169 -11.58 2.07 1.66
N ILE A 170 -10.30 1.89 1.27
CA ILE A 170 -9.56 2.92 0.53
C ILE A 170 -10.20 3.20 -0.83
N LEU A 171 -10.65 2.17 -1.54
CA LEU A 171 -11.36 2.35 -2.81
C LEU A 171 -12.66 3.14 -2.61
N LEU A 172 -13.44 2.79 -1.59
CA LEU A 172 -14.68 3.50 -1.27
C LEU A 172 -14.42 4.96 -0.89
N ALA A 173 -13.42 5.24 -0.05
CA ALA A 173 -13.02 6.61 0.28
C ALA A 173 -12.65 7.42 -0.97
N LYS A 174 -11.89 6.83 -1.90
CA LYS A 174 -11.55 7.47 -3.18
C LYS A 174 -12.77 7.79 -4.03
N VAL A 175 -13.75 6.88 -4.11
CA VAL A 175 -14.96 7.03 -4.97
C VAL A 175 -15.96 8.00 -4.36
N SER A 176 -16.16 7.95 -3.04
CA SER A 176 -17.10 8.83 -2.32
C SER A 176 -16.52 10.19 -1.96
N ALA A 177 -15.24 10.45 -2.26
CA ALA A 177 -14.51 11.62 -1.81
C ALA A 177 -14.57 11.82 -0.28
N ALA A 178 -14.63 10.71 0.46
CA ALA A 178 -14.61 10.72 1.93
C ALA A 178 -13.19 11.02 2.44
N SER A 179 -13.09 11.56 3.65
CA SER A 179 -11.79 11.83 4.26
C SER A 179 -11.04 10.54 4.60
N ALA A 180 -9.74 10.55 4.41
CA ALA A 180 -8.87 9.47 4.85
C ALA A 180 -8.84 9.29 6.39
N SER A 181 -9.25 10.30 7.14
CA SER A 181 -9.34 10.24 8.61
C SER A 181 -10.38 9.23 9.12
N ASP A 182 -11.33 8.83 8.28
CA ASP A 182 -12.36 7.85 8.64
C ASP A 182 -11.84 6.40 8.57
N LEU A 183 -10.68 6.17 7.93
CA LEU A 183 -10.12 4.84 7.74
C LEU A 183 -9.63 4.18 9.04
N PRO A 184 -8.79 4.81 9.89
CA PRO A 184 -8.31 4.18 11.12
C PRO A 184 -9.44 3.75 12.06
N PRO A 185 -10.43 4.59 12.41
CA PRO A 185 -11.53 4.18 13.28
C PRO A 185 -12.31 2.97 12.76
N ALA A 186 -12.56 2.92 11.46
CA ALA A 186 -13.29 1.81 10.85
C ALA A 186 -12.48 0.51 10.83
N LEU A 187 -11.16 0.59 10.58
CA LEU A 187 -10.26 -0.55 10.67
C LEU A 187 -10.11 -1.04 12.13
N HIS A 188 -10.02 -0.14 13.09
CA HIS A 188 -9.98 -0.47 14.51
C HIS A 188 -11.25 -1.22 14.93
N GLN A 189 -12.42 -0.75 14.52
CA GLN A 189 -13.69 -1.43 14.80
C GLN A 189 -13.71 -2.85 14.21
N LEU A 190 -13.21 -3.03 12.99
CA LEU A 190 -13.11 -4.33 12.34
C LEU A 190 -12.18 -5.27 13.12
N ILE A 191 -10.99 -4.82 13.51
CA ILE A 191 -10.02 -5.60 14.28
C ILE A 191 -10.65 -6.01 15.62
N THR A 192 -11.19 -5.04 16.37
CA THR A 192 -11.83 -5.25 17.67
C THR A 192 -12.98 -6.28 17.59
N ALA A 193 -13.74 -6.29 16.49
CA ALA A 193 -14.82 -7.27 16.29
C ALA A 193 -14.35 -8.74 16.25
N HIS A 194 -13.07 -8.98 16.00
CA HIS A 194 -12.47 -10.32 15.96
C HIS A 194 -11.67 -10.67 17.24
N LEU A 195 -11.45 -9.69 18.12
CA LEU A 195 -10.75 -9.89 19.39
C LEU A 195 -11.74 -10.30 20.50
N ASN A 196 -11.23 -11.05 21.47
CA ASN A 196 -11.95 -11.30 22.72
C ASN A 196 -12.09 -10.00 23.51
N ASP A 197 -13.23 -9.82 24.18
CA ASP A 197 -13.39 -8.75 25.15
C ASP A 197 -12.45 -9.00 26.35
N PRO A 198 -11.67 -7.99 26.78
CA PRO A 198 -10.76 -8.16 27.94
C PRO A 198 -11.50 -8.43 29.26
N VAL A 199 -12.84 -8.39 29.27
CA VAL A 199 -13.67 -8.59 30.46
C VAL A 199 -13.95 -10.06 30.77
N HIS A 200 -13.60 -11.01 29.89
CA HIS A 200 -13.89 -12.45 30.03
C HIS A 200 -12.67 -13.38 29.93
N ALA A 201 -11.45 -12.86 30.14
CA ALA A 201 -10.22 -13.64 30.17
C ALA A 201 -9.75 -13.92 31.61
#